data_30ff45ab5c3db95bc1b8f721dd2a325f
#
_entry.id   30ff45ab5c3db95bc1b8f721dd2a325f
#
_cell.length_a   1.000
_cell.length_b   1.000
_cell.length_c   1.000
_cell.angle_alpha   90.00
_cell.angle_beta   90.00
_cell.angle_gamma   90.00
#
_symmetry.space_group_name_H-M   'P 1'
#
loop_
_entity.id
_entity.type
_entity.pdbx_description
1 polymer ?
#
loop_
_entity_poly.entity_id
_entity_poly.type
_entity_poly.pdbx_seq_one_letter_code
_entity_poly.pdbx_strand_id
1 'polypeptide(L)'
;MENYPFYTIEGEELHEVNVGPIHAGIIEPGAFRFICDGEQVLHLEIALGYQHRGVEGEMVRNQNRLRQTLIAESIAGDTAVGNATAYAEVVEKLAGKQASKNLNLERMIAIELERIAMHLADTGALATDIGFQLYQVACEALRTVTINTSQAWCGNRFGKSVIRPCGSNHPLTAEKIAMIRKNIADVRRRYNEVREDILEDKTLLVRFDQCGLVPKSE
;
A
#
# COMPACT_ATOMS: atom_id res chain seq x y z
N MET A 1 -20.03 15.43 4.17
CA MET A 1 -20.73 14.16 4.41
C MET A 1 -22.07 14.32 5.13
N GLU A 2 -22.52 15.51 5.39
CA GLU A 2 -23.83 15.78 5.98
C GLU A 2 -25.04 15.31 5.14
N ASN A 3 -24.82 14.87 3.90
CA ASN A 3 -25.87 14.46 2.95
C ASN A 3 -25.68 13.02 2.41
N TYR A 4 -25.05 12.11 3.14
CA TYR A 4 -25.05 10.72 2.73
C TYR A 4 -26.47 10.14 2.94
N PRO A 5 -27.17 9.67 1.90
CA PRO A 5 -28.52 9.17 2.03
C PRO A 5 -28.51 7.77 2.65
N PHE A 6 -28.49 7.73 3.98
CA PHE A 6 -28.59 6.46 4.69
C PHE A 6 -29.96 5.82 4.50
N TYR A 7 -29.98 4.51 4.29
CA TYR A 7 -31.18 3.73 4.23
C TYR A 7 -31.83 3.67 5.63
N THR A 8 -33.12 3.92 5.72
CA THR A 8 -33.85 3.88 6.97
C THR A 8 -34.83 2.69 6.97
N ILE A 9 -34.75 1.87 7.98
CA ILE A 9 -35.69 0.76 8.24
C ILE A 9 -36.48 1.11 9.50
N GLU A 10 -37.81 0.93 9.46
CA GLU A 10 -38.67 1.06 10.61
C GLU A 10 -39.10 -0.31 11.13
N GLY A 11 -38.97 -0.53 12.45
CA GLY A 11 -39.38 -1.76 13.14
C GLY A 11 -39.05 -1.68 14.62
N GLU A 12 -39.92 -2.19 15.49
CA GLU A 12 -39.75 -2.08 16.94
C GLU A 12 -38.56 -2.91 17.50
N GLU A 13 -38.14 -3.94 16.77
CA GLU A 13 -37.03 -4.84 17.17
C GLU A 13 -35.72 -4.51 16.45
N LEU A 14 -35.76 -3.55 15.52
CA LEU A 14 -34.57 -3.18 14.73
C LEU A 14 -33.75 -2.10 15.42
N HIS A 15 -32.43 -2.24 15.34
CA HIS A 15 -31.52 -1.24 15.87
C HIS A 15 -30.37 -0.99 14.91
N GLU A 16 -29.75 0.19 15.04
CA GLU A 16 -28.62 0.61 14.24
C GLU A 16 -27.33 0.53 15.06
N VAL A 17 -26.29 -0.06 14.47
CA VAL A 17 -24.93 -0.07 15.05
C VAL A 17 -24.00 0.66 14.09
N ASN A 18 -23.32 1.68 14.58
CA ASN A 18 -22.36 2.45 13.81
C ASN A 18 -20.93 2.16 14.30
N VAL A 19 -20.05 1.85 13.35
CA VAL A 19 -18.62 1.62 13.59
C VAL A 19 -17.84 2.59 12.72
N GLY A 20 -16.98 3.38 13.32
CA GLY A 20 -16.19 4.39 12.62
C GLY A 20 -16.84 5.79 12.65
N PRO A 21 -16.29 6.79 11.94
CA PRO A 21 -15.17 6.70 10.99
C PRO A 21 -13.79 6.50 11.60
N ILE A 22 -13.62 6.67 12.90
CA ILE A 22 -12.38 6.43 13.64
C ILE A 22 -12.66 5.35 14.67
N HIS A 23 -12.03 4.20 14.50
CA HIS A 23 -12.22 3.04 15.37
C HIS A 23 -10.94 2.20 15.44
N ALA A 24 -10.64 1.65 16.61
CA ALA A 24 -9.41 0.88 16.82
C ALA A 24 -9.30 -0.39 15.95
N GLY A 25 -10.43 -0.98 15.55
CA GLY A 25 -10.49 -2.15 14.68
C GLY A 25 -10.54 -1.84 13.18
N ILE A 26 -10.50 -0.57 12.79
CA ILE A 26 -10.52 -0.13 11.37
C ILE A 26 -9.22 0.59 11.08
N ILE A 27 -8.42 0.06 10.14
CA ILE A 27 -7.09 0.59 9.82
C ILE A 27 -7.20 1.97 9.16
N GLU A 28 -8.13 2.14 8.23
CA GLU A 28 -8.37 3.40 7.53
C GLU A 28 -9.73 3.99 7.89
N PRO A 29 -9.87 5.32 7.99
CA PRO A 29 -11.15 5.96 8.31
C PRO A 29 -12.25 5.55 7.34
N GLY A 30 -13.27 4.91 7.88
CA GLY A 30 -14.47 4.48 7.17
C GLY A 30 -15.63 4.32 8.15
N ALA A 31 -16.83 4.65 7.74
CA ALA A 31 -18.01 4.43 8.55
C ALA A 31 -18.80 3.23 8.04
N PHE A 32 -19.10 2.34 8.94
CA PHE A 32 -19.88 1.14 8.70
C PHE A 32 -21.17 1.25 9.54
N ARG A 33 -22.30 1.24 8.90
CA ARG A 33 -23.60 1.30 9.54
C ARG A 33 -24.32 -0.01 9.31
N PHE A 34 -24.63 -0.70 10.38
CA PHE A 34 -25.34 -1.96 10.40
C PHE A 34 -26.78 -1.72 10.85
N ILE A 35 -27.74 -2.32 10.18
CA ILE A 35 -29.10 -2.45 10.64
C ILE A 35 -29.26 -3.91 11.09
N CYS A 36 -29.62 -4.09 12.35
CA CYS A 36 -29.62 -5.40 13.00
C CYS A 36 -30.97 -5.72 13.63
N ASP A 37 -31.30 -7.01 13.64
CA ASP A 37 -32.32 -7.62 14.46
C ASP A 37 -31.60 -8.55 15.44
N GLY A 38 -31.48 -8.12 16.71
CA GLY A 38 -30.60 -8.75 17.66
C GLY A 38 -29.15 -8.81 17.15
N GLU A 39 -28.56 -10.00 17.02
CA GLU A 39 -27.22 -10.21 16.47
C GLU A 39 -27.18 -10.44 14.96
N GLN A 40 -28.34 -10.52 14.30
CA GLN A 40 -28.42 -10.72 12.87
C GLN A 40 -28.31 -9.40 12.11
N VAL A 41 -27.29 -9.27 11.26
CA VAL A 41 -27.13 -8.13 10.36
C VAL A 41 -28.07 -8.29 9.18
N LEU A 42 -29.02 -7.35 9.03
CA LEU A 42 -29.98 -7.32 7.92
C LEU A 42 -29.47 -6.47 6.76
N HIS A 43 -28.76 -5.38 7.07
CA HIS A 43 -28.25 -4.44 6.08
C HIS A 43 -26.94 -3.80 6.54
N LEU A 44 -26.03 -3.58 5.60
CA LEU A 44 -24.77 -2.92 5.83
C LEU A 44 -24.58 -1.78 4.82
N GLU A 45 -24.31 -0.59 5.33
CA GLU A 45 -23.89 0.55 4.54
C GLU A 45 -22.44 0.90 4.85
N ILE A 46 -21.68 1.17 3.82
CA ILE A 46 -20.25 1.51 3.94
C ILE A 46 -20.04 2.89 3.33
N ALA A 47 -19.63 3.84 4.16
CA ALA A 47 -19.23 5.17 3.72
C ALA A 47 -17.71 5.33 3.81
N LEU A 48 -17.06 5.44 2.66
CA LEU A 48 -15.63 5.71 2.51
C LEU A 48 -15.40 7.19 2.15
N GLY A 49 -14.15 7.57 1.93
CA GLY A 49 -13.80 8.91 1.49
C GLY A 49 -13.37 9.87 2.61
N TYR A 50 -13.28 9.40 3.84
CA TYR A 50 -12.78 10.19 4.96
C TYR A 50 -11.32 10.57 4.84
N GLN A 51 -10.55 9.88 3.98
CA GLN A 51 -9.16 10.21 3.65
C GLN A 51 -9.01 11.03 2.36
N HIS A 52 -10.10 11.49 1.76
CA HIS A 52 -10.04 12.30 0.55
C HIS A 52 -9.26 13.60 0.78
N ARG A 53 -8.22 13.84 -0.02
CA ARG A 53 -7.31 14.99 0.11
C ARG A 53 -7.35 15.94 -1.07
N GLY A 54 -8.22 15.70 -2.04
CA GLY A 54 -8.36 16.54 -3.25
C GLY A 54 -7.13 16.53 -4.16
N VAL A 55 -6.41 15.41 -4.23
CA VAL A 55 -5.13 15.29 -4.94
C VAL A 55 -5.25 15.68 -6.41
N GLU A 56 -6.33 15.27 -7.08
CA GLU A 56 -6.60 15.60 -8.48
C GLU A 56 -6.73 17.11 -8.69
N GLY A 57 -7.49 17.77 -7.82
CA GLY A 57 -7.66 19.22 -7.85
C GLY A 57 -6.35 19.95 -7.58
N GLU A 58 -5.53 19.46 -6.64
CA GLU A 58 -4.21 20.00 -6.37
C GLU A 58 -3.25 19.82 -7.55
N MET A 59 -3.29 18.66 -8.24
CA MET A 59 -2.51 18.42 -9.45
C MET A 59 -2.82 19.46 -10.55
N VAL A 60 -4.11 19.73 -10.78
CA VAL A 60 -4.55 20.67 -11.82
C VAL A 60 -4.21 22.12 -11.45
N ARG A 61 -4.41 22.51 -10.21
CA ARG A 61 -4.15 23.88 -9.74
C ARG A 61 -2.67 24.25 -9.73
N ASN A 62 -1.78 23.27 -9.52
CA ASN A 62 -0.35 23.55 -9.42
C ASN A 62 0.32 23.55 -10.78
N GLN A 63 0.76 24.74 -11.23
CA GLN A 63 1.52 24.93 -12.48
C GLN A 63 3.00 24.49 -12.35
N ASN A 64 3.51 24.36 -11.12
CA ASN A 64 4.90 23.99 -10.88
C ASN A 64 5.10 22.47 -10.99
N ARG A 65 5.87 22.03 -11.97
CA ARG A 65 6.15 20.61 -12.25
C ARG A 65 6.81 19.88 -11.10
N LEU A 66 7.71 20.55 -10.36
CA LEU A 66 8.33 19.93 -9.18
C LEU A 66 7.29 19.64 -8.10
N ARG A 67 6.39 20.60 -7.86
CA ARG A 67 5.30 20.41 -6.89
C ARG A 67 4.33 19.32 -7.34
N GLN A 68 4.01 19.23 -8.61
CA GLN A 68 3.19 18.13 -9.15
C GLN A 68 3.85 16.77 -8.92
N THR A 69 5.19 16.66 -9.07
CA THR A 69 5.91 15.42 -8.73
C THR A 69 5.77 15.05 -7.26
N LEU A 70 5.86 16.03 -6.35
CA LEU A 70 5.67 15.80 -4.90
C LEU A 70 4.22 15.39 -4.57
N ILE A 71 3.25 15.94 -5.28
CA ILE A 71 1.84 15.54 -5.16
C ILE A 71 1.69 14.09 -5.63
N ALA A 72 2.29 13.69 -6.74
CA ALA A 72 2.28 12.32 -7.24
C ALA A 72 2.86 11.34 -6.22
N GLU A 73 3.99 11.66 -5.57
CA GLU A 73 4.58 10.88 -4.48
C GLU A 73 3.67 10.77 -3.24
N SER A 74 2.62 11.56 -3.18
CA SER A 74 1.71 11.66 -2.03
C SER A 74 0.31 11.13 -2.32
N ILE A 75 0.07 10.55 -3.49
CA ILE A 75 -1.22 9.93 -3.85
C ILE A 75 -1.54 8.80 -2.86
N ALA A 76 -0.59 7.90 -2.64
CA ALA A 76 -0.67 6.88 -1.61
C ALA A 76 0.71 6.68 -0.96
N GLY A 77 0.73 6.51 0.37
CA GLY A 77 1.98 6.40 1.13
C GLY A 77 2.81 5.18 0.75
N ASP A 78 2.13 4.08 0.46
CA ASP A 78 2.74 2.78 0.19
C ASP A 78 3.24 2.63 -1.25
N THR A 79 2.80 3.48 -2.17
CA THR A 79 3.11 3.43 -3.60
C THR A 79 3.67 4.76 -4.13
N ALA A 80 4.48 5.42 -3.33
CA ALA A 80 5.07 6.72 -3.65
C ALA A 80 5.92 6.68 -4.92
N VAL A 81 6.75 5.63 -5.08
CA VAL A 81 7.61 5.44 -6.25
C VAL A 81 6.80 5.07 -7.48
N GLY A 82 5.82 4.18 -7.34
CA GLY A 82 4.94 3.76 -8.45
C GLY A 82 4.16 4.94 -9.02
N ASN A 83 3.50 5.72 -8.16
CA ASN A 83 2.73 6.90 -8.57
C ASN A 83 3.63 7.99 -9.20
N ALA A 84 4.80 8.24 -8.62
CA ALA A 84 5.76 9.20 -9.17
C ALA A 84 6.29 8.74 -10.53
N THR A 85 6.50 7.44 -10.73
CA THR A 85 6.94 6.87 -12.02
C THR A 85 5.87 7.06 -13.09
N ALA A 86 4.61 6.72 -12.79
CA ALA A 86 3.50 6.92 -13.70
C ALA A 86 3.37 8.40 -14.11
N TYR A 87 3.47 9.32 -13.16
CA TYR A 87 3.48 10.76 -13.46
C TYR A 87 4.67 11.17 -14.34
N ALA A 88 5.88 10.71 -14.00
CA ALA A 88 7.09 11.05 -14.76
C ALA A 88 7.00 10.57 -16.21
N GLU A 89 6.52 9.34 -16.45
CA GLU A 89 6.32 8.79 -17.78
C GLU A 89 5.28 9.55 -18.60
N VAL A 90 4.17 9.97 -17.99
CA VAL A 90 3.16 10.79 -18.64
C VAL A 90 3.76 12.13 -19.09
N VAL A 91 4.48 12.81 -18.18
CA VAL A 91 5.12 14.11 -18.49
C VAL A 91 6.18 13.95 -19.58
N GLU A 92 6.98 12.90 -19.56
CA GLU A 92 8.00 12.60 -20.58
C GLU A 92 7.36 12.35 -21.94
N LYS A 93 6.31 11.53 -22.00
CA LYS A 93 5.57 11.28 -23.25
C LYS A 93 4.96 12.55 -23.83
N LEU A 94 4.33 13.38 -23.00
CA LEU A 94 3.76 14.67 -23.43
C LEU A 94 4.84 15.64 -23.94
N ALA A 95 6.04 15.58 -23.37
CA ALA A 95 7.18 16.40 -23.80
C ALA A 95 7.95 15.82 -24.99
N GLY A 96 7.55 14.67 -25.54
CA GLY A 96 8.28 13.97 -26.61
C GLY A 96 9.66 13.48 -26.15
N LYS A 97 9.86 13.26 -24.85
CA LYS A 97 11.11 12.80 -24.27
C LYS A 97 11.02 11.33 -23.90
N GLN A 98 12.18 10.68 -23.86
CA GLN A 98 12.31 9.30 -23.36
C GLN A 98 13.39 9.25 -22.30
N ALA A 99 13.11 8.53 -21.23
CA ALA A 99 14.11 8.24 -20.21
C ALA A 99 15.23 7.36 -20.76
N SER A 100 16.46 7.60 -20.35
CA SER A 100 17.59 6.74 -20.73
C SER A 100 17.43 5.33 -20.18
N LYS A 101 18.09 4.35 -20.79
CA LYS A 101 18.07 2.96 -20.31
C LYS A 101 18.51 2.85 -18.85
N ASN A 102 19.55 3.59 -18.44
CA ASN A 102 20.03 3.58 -17.06
C ASN A 102 19.01 4.17 -16.09
N LEU A 103 18.36 5.28 -16.46
CA LEU A 103 17.30 5.89 -15.66
C LEU A 103 16.10 4.93 -15.47
N ASN A 104 15.72 4.22 -16.52
CA ASN A 104 14.68 3.20 -16.42
C ASN A 104 15.07 2.04 -15.50
N LEU A 105 16.33 1.60 -15.52
CA LEU A 105 16.82 0.57 -14.58
C LEU A 105 16.80 1.08 -13.13
N GLU A 106 17.18 2.33 -12.88
CA GLU A 106 17.06 2.94 -11.53
C GLU A 106 15.62 2.96 -11.04
N ARG A 107 14.68 3.38 -11.89
CA ARG A 107 13.24 3.38 -11.59
C ARG A 107 12.72 1.98 -11.29
N MET A 108 13.10 1.00 -12.10
CA MET A 108 12.73 -0.41 -11.87
C MET A 108 13.22 -0.91 -10.51
N ILE A 109 14.46 -0.63 -10.14
CA ILE A 109 15.00 -1.01 -8.82
C ILE A 109 14.21 -0.33 -7.70
N ALA A 110 13.87 0.93 -7.83
CA ALA A 110 13.08 1.66 -6.83
C ALA A 110 11.68 1.06 -6.68
N ILE A 111 11.00 0.74 -7.78
CA ILE A 111 9.67 0.11 -7.78
C ILE A 111 9.73 -1.28 -7.16
N GLU A 112 10.77 -2.07 -7.45
CA GLU A 112 10.90 -3.41 -6.86
C GLU A 112 11.17 -3.35 -5.36
N LEU A 113 11.96 -2.39 -4.87
CA LEU A 113 12.13 -2.17 -3.43
C LEU A 113 10.80 -1.80 -2.75
N GLU A 114 10.02 -0.92 -3.35
CA GLU A 114 8.67 -0.59 -2.87
C GLU A 114 7.77 -1.83 -2.87
N ARG A 115 7.75 -2.59 -3.96
CA ARG A 115 6.94 -3.81 -4.09
C ARG A 115 7.30 -4.86 -3.04
N ILE A 116 8.58 -5.12 -2.82
CA ILE A 116 9.04 -6.05 -1.78
C ILE A 116 8.58 -5.57 -0.40
N ALA A 117 8.71 -4.28 -0.10
CA ALA A 117 8.27 -3.73 1.17
C ALA A 117 6.75 -3.89 1.38
N MET A 118 5.94 -3.72 0.32
CA MET A 118 4.48 -3.90 0.38
C MET A 118 4.09 -5.37 0.54
N HIS A 119 4.69 -6.28 -0.23
CA HIS A 119 4.41 -7.71 -0.06
C HIS A 119 4.75 -8.23 1.35
N LEU A 120 5.84 -7.73 1.94
CA LEU A 120 6.17 -8.04 3.33
C LEU A 120 5.14 -7.46 4.31
N ALA A 121 4.68 -6.22 4.09
CA ALA A 121 3.62 -5.61 4.89
C ALA A 121 2.32 -6.40 4.80
N ASP A 122 1.88 -6.75 3.60
CA ASP A 122 0.62 -7.45 3.35
C ASP A 122 0.65 -8.86 3.93
N THR A 123 1.78 -9.58 3.79
CA THR A 123 1.95 -10.90 4.43
C THR A 123 1.84 -10.79 5.94
N GLY A 124 2.48 -9.78 6.55
CA GLY A 124 2.39 -9.51 7.98
C GLY A 124 0.97 -9.14 8.43
N ALA A 125 0.28 -8.29 7.67
CA ALA A 125 -1.09 -7.87 7.94
C ALA A 125 -2.07 -9.06 7.90
N LEU A 126 -1.98 -9.90 6.87
CA LEU A 126 -2.79 -11.12 6.78
C LEU A 126 -2.56 -12.06 7.97
N ALA A 127 -1.30 -12.20 8.42
CA ALA A 127 -1.00 -12.99 9.60
C ALA A 127 -1.60 -12.38 10.88
N THR A 128 -1.61 -11.04 10.99
CA THR A 128 -2.23 -10.31 12.11
C THR A 128 -3.73 -10.56 12.16
N ASP A 129 -4.41 -10.45 11.03
CA ASP A 129 -5.87 -10.57 10.92
C ASP A 129 -6.38 -11.94 11.40
N ILE A 130 -5.57 -12.97 11.24
CA ILE A 130 -5.89 -14.33 11.69
C ILE A 130 -5.24 -14.70 13.03
N GLY A 131 -4.57 -13.76 13.71
CA GLY A 131 -4.02 -13.91 15.05
C GLY A 131 -2.64 -14.59 15.15
N PHE A 132 -1.88 -14.65 14.04
CA PHE A 132 -0.52 -15.24 14.02
C PHE A 132 0.57 -14.15 14.08
N GLN A 133 0.73 -13.56 15.26
CA GLN A 133 1.65 -12.43 15.49
C GLN A 133 3.13 -12.75 15.21
N LEU A 134 3.55 -14.01 15.32
CA LEU A 134 4.94 -14.42 15.04
C LEU A 134 5.33 -14.05 13.59
N TYR A 135 4.47 -14.40 12.63
CA TYR A 135 4.74 -14.12 11.23
C TYR A 135 4.61 -12.62 10.91
N GLN A 136 3.71 -11.92 11.59
CA GLN A 136 3.64 -10.46 11.51
C GLN A 136 4.98 -9.83 11.88
N VAL A 137 5.50 -10.13 13.08
CA VAL A 137 6.75 -9.53 13.58
C VAL A 137 7.93 -9.86 12.67
N ALA A 138 8.00 -11.10 12.15
CA ALA A 138 9.04 -11.52 11.23
C ALA A 138 8.97 -10.71 9.91
N CYS A 139 7.79 -10.57 9.31
CA CYS A 139 7.58 -9.81 8.09
C CYS A 139 7.88 -8.31 8.28
N GLU A 140 7.44 -7.70 9.39
CA GLU A 140 7.72 -6.29 9.69
C GLU A 140 9.21 -6.01 9.88
N ALA A 141 9.95 -6.95 10.50
CA ALA A 141 11.40 -6.84 10.61
C ALA A 141 12.08 -6.85 9.23
N LEU A 142 11.65 -7.72 8.32
CA LEU A 142 12.15 -7.79 6.94
C LEU A 142 11.77 -6.55 6.13
N ARG A 143 10.53 -6.07 6.29
CA ARG A 143 10.07 -4.81 5.72
C ARG A 143 10.96 -3.66 6.17
N THR A 144 11.30 -3.61 7.44
CA THR A 144 12.18 -2.57 7.99
C THR A 144 13.56 -2.58 7.31
N VAL A 145 14.15 -3.75 7.06
CA VAL A 145 15.42 -3.85 6.29
C VAL A 145 15.24 -3.28 4.88
N THR A 146 14.13 -3.61 4.22
CA THR A 146 13.84 -3.17 2.85
C THR A 146 13.67 -1.65 2.76
N ILE A 147 12.84 -1.05 3.62
CA ILE A 147 12.62 0.42 3.62
C ILE A 147 13.86 1.20 4.06
N ASN A 148 14.68 0.65 4.96
CA ASN A 148 15.96 1.24 5.34
C ASN A 148 16.98 1.15 4.20
N THR A 149 16.87 0.16 3.31
CA THR A 149 17.68 0.09 2.08
C THR A 149 17.32 1.25 1.15
N SER A 150 16.04 1.57 0.98
CA SER A 150 15.58 2.75 0.24
C SER A 150 16.08 4.04 0.89
N GLN A 151 16.02 4.14 2.22
CA GLN A 151 16.54 5.29 2.95
C GLN A 151 18.06 5.47 2.76
N ALA A 152 18.82 4.41 2.79
CA ALA A 152 20.27 4.47 2.56
C ALA A 152 20.61 4.89 1.12
N TRP A 153 19.72 4.58 0.16
CA TRP A 153 19.88 5.02 -1.22
C TRP A 153 19.56 6.51 -1.41
N CYS A 154 18.39 6.95 -0.96
CA CYS A 154 17.84 8.27 -1.32
C CYS A 154 17.48 9.19 -0.13
N GLY A 155 17.75 8.77 1.10
CA GLY A 155 17.41 9.54 2.30
C GLY A 155 15.94 9.48 2.71
N ASN A 156 15.11 8.67 2.04
CA ASN A 156 13.71 8.51 2.36
C ASN A 156 13.31 7.03 2.37
N ARG A 157 12.60 6.60 3.40
CA ARG A 157 12.19 5.20 3.61
C ARG A 157 11.23 4.67 2.53
N PHE A 158 10.45 5.56 1.93
CA PHE A 158 9.45 5.23 0.90
C PHE A 158 9.92 5.60 -0.51
N GLY A 159 11.22 5.84 -0.71
CA GLY A 159 11.79 6.16 -2.01
C GLY A 159 11.35 7.51 -2.59
N LYS A 160 10.76 8.41 -1.78
CA LYS A 160 10.40 9.74 -2.25
C LYS A 160 11.63 10.48 -2.72
N SER A 161 11.45 11.33 -3.73
CA SER A 161 12.47 12.10 -4.43
C SER A 161 13.39 11.31 -5.39
N VAL A 162 13.30 9.98 -5.45
CA VAL A 162 14.07 9.17 -6.42
C VAL A 162 13.61 9.46 -7.84
N ILE A 163 12.31 9.47 -8.06
CA ILE A 163 11.74 9.63 -9.40
C ILE A 163 11.58 11.11 -9.75
N ARG A 164 12.10 11.47 -10.91
CA ARG A 164 11.89 12.80 -11.54
C ARG A 164 11.70 12.63 -13.04
N PRO A 165 10.87 13.46 -13.69
CA PRO A 165 10.80 13.47 -15.14
C PRO A 165 12.19 13.73 -15.76
N CYS A 166 12.60 12.86 -16.67
CA CYS A 166 13.88 12.90 -17.38
C CYS A 166 15.14 12.85 -16.50
N GLY A 167 15.04 12.45 -15.23
CA GLY A 167 16.21 12.43 -14.34
C GLY A 167 16.02 11.70 -13.05
N SER A 168 17.08 11.65 -12.25
CA SER A 168 17.13 11.15 -10.89
C SER A 168 17.96 12.10 -10.03
N ASN A 169 17.50 12.36 -8.80
CA ASN A 169 18.27 13.11 -7.82
C ASN A 169 19.26 12.20 -7.05
N HIS A 170 19.09 10.91 -7.17
CA HIS A 170 19.83 9.91 -6.40
C HIS A 170 20.36 8.79 -7.30
N PRO A 171 21.34 9.06 -8.17
CA PRO A 171 21.89 8.05 -9.07
C PRO A 171 22.48 6.87 -8.30
N LEU A 172 22.33 5.68 -8.86
CA LEU A 172 22.90 4.46 -8.30
C LEU A 172 24.43 4.43 -8.54
N THR A 173 25.18 4.39 -7.44
CA THR A 173 26.63 4.10 -7.47
C THR A 173 26.86 2.60 -7.32
N ALA A 174 28.07 2.14 -7.66
CA ALA A 174 28.47 0.75 -7.46
C ALA A 174 28.31 0.29 -5.99
N GLU A 175 28.62 1.16 -5.05
CA GLU A 175 28.46 0.92 -3.61
C GLU A 175 27.00 0.74 -3.20
N LYS A 176 26.12 1.63 -3.70
CA LYS A 176 24.68 1.52 -3.46
C LYS A 176 24.11 0.24 -4.05
N ILE A 177 24.52 -0.13 -5.25
CA ILE A 177 24.11 -1.39 -5.89
C ILE A 177 24.56 -2.59 -5.06
N ALA A 178 25.79 -2.60 -4.58
CA ALA A 178 26.31 -3.68 -3.73
C ALA A 178 25.52 -3.78 -2.42
N MET A 179 25.24 -2.65 -1.78
CA MET A 179 24.43 -2.58 -0.56
C MET A 179 23.01 -3.11 -0.79
N ILE A 180 22.31 -2.67 -1.86
CA ILE A 180 20.96 -3.15 -2.21
C ILE A 180 20.99 -4.66 -2.43
N ARG A 181 21.93 -5.17 -3.23
CA ARG A 181 22.06 -6.61 -3.49
C ARG A 181 22.23 -7.43 -2.22
N LYS A 182 23.10 -6.97 -1.32
CA LYS A 182 23.35 -7.64 -0.03
C LYS A 182 22.08 -7.70 0.81
N ASN A 183 21.41 -6.56 0.99
CA ASN A 183 20.24 -6.46 1.86
C ASN A 183 19.06 -7.28 1.30
N ILE A 184 18.81 -7.21 0.00
CA ILE A 184 17.71 -7.96 -0.62
C ILE A 184 18.00 -9.48 -0.65
N ALA A 185 19.26 -9.90 -0.80
CA ALA A 185 19.62 -11.30 -0.67
C ALA A 185 19.32 -11.84 0.74
N ASP A 186 19.61 -11.08 1.80
CA ASP A 186 19.26 -11.45 3.18
C ASP A 186 17.75 -11.47 3.40
N VAL A 187 17.03 -10.43 2.96
CA VAL A 187 15.56 -10.39 3.03
C VAL A 187 14.96 -11.61 2.35
N ARG A 188 15.39 -11.93 1.12
CA ARG A 188 14.89 -13.09 0.36
C ARG A 188 15.11 -14.41 1.09
N ARG A 189 16.31 -14.63 1.64
CA ARG A 189 16.64 -15.86 2.37
C ARG A 189 15.71 -16.02 3.57
N ARG A 190 15.62 -15.01 4.42
CA ARG A 190 14.79 -15.02 5.64
C ARG A 190 13.30 -15.09 5.33
N TYR A 191 12.84 -14.41 4.28
CA TYR A 191 11.42 -14.49 3.88
C TYR A 191 11.05 -15.87 3.36
N ASN A 192 11.96 -16.57 2.68
CA ASN A 192 11.71 -17.97 2.26
C ASN A 192 11.45 -18.87 3.46
N GLU A 193 12.20 -18.71 4.55
CA GLU A 193 12.00 -19.44 5.81
C GLU A 193 10.59 -19.16 6.37
N VAL A 194 10.23 -17.89 6.50
CA VAL A 194 8.89 -17.48 6.98
C VAL A 194 7.77 -18.01 6.07
N ARG A 195 7.97 -17.93 4.75
CA ARG A 195 6.98 -18.43 3.78
C ARG A 195 6.78 -19.94 3.87
N GLU A 196 7.85 -20.70 4.03
CA GLU A 196 7.80 -22.15 4.20
C GLU A 196 7.03 -22.50 5.47
N ASP A 197 7.34 -21.85 6.58
CA ASP A 197 6.62 -22.03 7.85
C ASP A 197 5.12 -21.73 7.71
N ILE A 198 4.76 -20.61 7.06
CA ILE A 198 3.35 -20.24 6.81
C ILE A 198 2.63 -21.31 5.97
N LEU A 199 3.27 -21.82 4.93
CA LEU A 199 2.65 -22.79 4.02
C LEU A 199 2.57 -24.20 4.61
N GLU A 200 3.36 -24.53 5.63
CA GLU A 200 3.30 -25.79 6.35
C GLU A 200 2.35 -25.76 7.58
N ASP A 201 2.03 -24.56 8.07
CA ASP A 201 1.14 -24.39 9.23
C ASP A 201 -0.33 -24.63 8.83
N LYS A 202 -0.79 -25.85 9.07
CA LYS A 202 -2.18 -26.25 8.77
C LYS A 202 -3.21 -25.44 9.55
N THR A 203 -2.88 -24.99 10.76
CA THR A 203 -3.79 -24.20 11.60
C THR A 203 -4.01 -22.82 10.98
N LEU A 204 -2.96 -22.25 10.43
CA LEU A 204 -3.02 -20.98 9.70
C LEU A 204 -3.79 -21.16 8.38
N LEU A 205 -3.45 -22.18 7.58
CA LEU A 205 -4.07 -22.39 6.28
C LEU A 205 -5.58 -22.62 6.36
N VAL A 206 -6.06 -23.31 7.38
CA VAL A 206 -7.51 -23.53 7.60
C VAL A 206 -8.26 -22.19 7.80
N ARG A 207 -7.62 -21.16 8.34
CA ARG A 207 -8.24 -19.84 8.52
C ARG A 207 -8.36 -19.05 7.21
N PHE A 208 -7.56 -19.39 6.21
CA PHE A 208 -7.66 -18.82 4.86
C PHE A 208 -8.55 -19.65 3.93
N ASP A 209 -8.86 -20.89 4.30
CA ASP A 209 -9.65 -21.77 3.45
C ASP A 209 -11.03 -21.19 3.20
N GLN A 210 -11.43 -21.12 1.94
CA GLN A 210 -12.67 -20.54 1.45
C GLN A 210 -12.89 -19.03 1.73
N CYS A 211 -11.89 -18.31 2.23
CA CYS A 211 -11.94 -16.86 2.30
C CYS A 211 -11.66 -16.24 0.92
N GLY A 212 -12.54 -15.34 0.49
CA GLY A 212 -12.36 -14.61 -0.78
C GLY A 212 -12.40 -15.53 -2.01
N LEU A 213 -13.25 -16.54 -2.01
CA LEU A 213 -13.42 -17.45 -3.14
C LEU A 213 -13.87 -16.66 -4.39
N VAL A 214 -13.05 -16.70 -5.43
CA VAL A 214 -13.39 -16.16 -6.77
C VAL A 214 -13.79 -17.32 -7.66
N PRO A 215 -15.06 -17.40 -8.09
CA PRO A 215 -15.53 -18.44 -9.00
C PRO A 215 -14.83 -18.35 -10.37
N LYS A 216 -14.54 -19.49 -10.99
CA LYS A 216 -13.92 -19.52 -12.33
C LYS A 216 -14.78 -18.93 -13.44
N SER A 217 -16.06 -18.67 -13.17
CA SER A 217 -17.03 -18.06 -14.09
C SER A 217 -16.99 -16.53 -14.10
N GLU A 218 -16.19 -15.92 -13.25
CA GLU A 218 -15.91 -14.49 -13.18
C GLU A 218 -14.45 -14.22 -13.59
#